data_f25ae8862b4cf229acf5a8391a8f36ac
#
_entry.id   f25ae8862b4cf229acf5a8391a8f36ac
#
_cell.length_a   1.000
_cell.length_b   1.000
_cell.length_c   1.000
_cell.angle_alpha   90.00
_cell.angle_beta   90.00
_cell.angle_gamma   90.00
#
_symmetry.space_group_name_H-M   'P 1'
#
loop_
_entity.id
_entity.type
_entity.pdbx_description
1 polymer ?
#
loop_
_entity_poly.entity_id
_entity_poly.type
_entity_poly.pdbx_seq_one_letter_code
_entity_poly.pdbx_strand_id
1 'polypeptide(L)'
;MIDHFQNKAKDWDNPMQIELTSKFVNQLRNSIFIYEQDIYAEVGCGTGLVGLSFAEEIQKTYMIDNSPSMINVLKEKLIDSPIADKVEIIENEFEKISLKNISGVINFLSLHHIEDISSYIKKVKDSLKDNGFFAIGDLVNEDGSFHTNNIVPHFGFDLRNLSNQLEEEGFIILRNTIYDKIYKNDKTYPLFILIAQKWEEK
;
A
#
# COMPACT_ATOMS: atom_id res chain seq x y z
N MET A 1 -8.80 -16.67 -11.64
CA MET A 1 -7.53 -16.25 -11.02
C MET A 1 -7.32 -17.13 -9.80
N ILE A 2 -6.09 -17.60 -9.52
CA ILE A 2 -5.80 -18.42 -8.32
C ILE A 2 -5.65 -17.44 -7.16
N ASP A 3 -6.45 -17.61 -6.11
CA ASP A 3 -6.31 -16.81 -4.88
C ASP A 3 -5.17 -17.40 -4.01
N HIS A 4 -4.00 -16.76 -4.06
CA HIS A 4 -2.81 -17.18 -3.33
C HIS A 4 -2.91 -17.01 -1.82
N PHE A 5 -3.92 -16.29 -1.34
CA PHE A 5 -4.14 -15.97 0.07
C PHE A 5 -5.27 -16.80 0.72
N GLN A 6 -5.97 -17.66 -0.05
CA GLN A 6 -7.14 -18.43 0.40
C GLN A 6 -6.94 -19.13 1.75
N ASN A 7 -5.77 -19.70 1.98
CA ASN A 7 -5.46 -20.44 3.21
C ASN A 7 -4.80 -19.58 4.31
N LYS A 8 -4.57 -18.29 4.06
CA LYS A 8 -3.82 -17.39 4.95
C LYS A 8 -4.68 -16.24 5.48
N ALA A 9 -5.75 -15.89 4.76
CA ALA A 9 -6.50 -14.66 5.01
C ALA A 9 -7.09 -14.58 6.43
N LYS A 10 -7.62 -15.71 6.95
CA LYS A 10 -8.23 -15.75 8.29
C LYS A 10 -7.22 -15.52 9.43
N ASP A 11 -5.95 -15.93 9.21
CA ASP A 11 -4.88 -15.81 10.20
C ASP A 11 -3.91 -14.68 9.82
N TRP A 12 -4.31 -13.81 8.87
CA TRP A 12 -3.45 -12.74 8.38
C TRP A 12 -3.16 -11.70 9.46
N ASP A 13 -4.17 -11.35 10.26
CA ASP A 13 -4.06 -10.36 11.33
C ASP A 13 -3.40 -10.93 12.60
N ASN A 14 -2.31 -11.63 12.42
CA ASN A 14 -1.50 -12.10 13.53
C ASN A 14 -0.67 -10.97 14.16
N PRO A 15 -0.13 -11.15 15.38
CA PRO A 15 0.61 -10.10 16.09
C PRO A 15 1.77 -9.50 15.29
N MET A 16 2.47 -10.31 14.48
CA MET A 16 3.58 -9.82 13.64
C MET A 16 3.08 -8.87 12.55
N GLN A 17 2.00 -9.22 11.84
CA GLN A 17 1.43 -8.36 10.78
C GLN A 17 0.87 -7.07 11.37
N ILE A 18 0.20 -7.15 12.51
CA ILE A 18 -0.31 -5.96 13.22
C ILE A 18 0.85 -5.04 13.62
N GLU A 19 1.94 -5.59 14.17
CA GLU A 19 3.12 -4.80 14.55
C GLU A 19 3.78 -4.13 13.35
N LEU A 20 4.03 -4.88 12.26
CA LEU A 20 4.62 -4.35 11.03
C LEU A 20 3.78 -3.22 10.45
N THR A 21 2.46 -3.44 10.36
CA THR A 21 1.52 -2.43 9.88
C THR A 21 1.52 -1.19 10.77
N SER A 22 1.46 -1.37 12.08
CA SER A 22 1.47 -0.24 13.03
C SER A 22 2.73 0.61 12.90
N LYS A 23 3.89 -0.01 12.71
CA LYS A 23 5.15 0.71 12.48
C LYS A 23 5.10 1.51 11.18
N PHE A 24 4.62 0.92 10.07
CA PHE A 24 4.46 1.62 8.80
C PHE A 24 3.49 2.80 8.92
N VAL A 25 2.31 2.58 9.49
CA VAL A 25 1.29 3.62 9.72
C VAL A 25 1.86 4.77 10.54
N ASN A 26 2.61 4.49 11.60
CA ASN A 26 3.26 5.53 12.41
C ASN A 26 4.29 6.32 11.61
N GLN A 27 5.09 5.66 10.76
CA GLN A 27 6.04 6.35 9.88
C GLN A 27 5.31 7.24 8.87
N LEU A 28 4.21 6.77 8.30
CA LEU A 28 3.40 7.53 7.34
C LEU A 28 2.77 8.75 8.04
N ARG A 29 2.13 8.58 9.19
CA ARG A 29 1.53 9.67 9.98
C ARG A 29 2.52 10.78 10.34
N ASN A 30 3.76 10.40 10.65
CA ASN A 30 4.82 11.38 10.96
C ASN A 30 5.37 12.12 9.72
N SER A 31 4.90 11.79 8.53
CA SER A 31 5.45 12.31 7.27
C SER A 31 4.42 13.06 6.42
N ILE A 32 3.12 12.95 6.74
CA ILE A 32 2.04 13.60 6.01
C ILE A 32 1.15 14.38 6.95
N PHE A 33 0.43 15.36 6.40
CA PHE A 33 -0.71 15.99 7.08
C PHE A 33 -1.97 15.23 6.68
N ILE A 34 -2.85 14.98 7.66
CA ILE A 34 -4.13 14.28 7.47
C ILE A 34 -5.25 15.31 7.68
N TYR A 35 -6.15 15.39 6.71
CA TYR A 35 -7.30 16.30 6.76
C TYR A 35 -8.60 15.51 6.67
N GLU A 36 -9.63 16.00 7.34
CA GLU A 36 -10.95 15.36 7.39
C GLU A 36 -11.58 15.15 6.01
N GLN A 37 -11.28 16.04 5.04
CA GLN A 37 -11.75 15.93 3.66
C GLN A 37 -10.90 15.02 2.77
N ASP A 38 -9.85 14.39 3.27
CA ASP A 38 -8.98 13.53 2.46
C ASP A 38 -9.70 12.24 2.06
N ILE A 39 -9.31 11.76 0.88
CA ILE A 39 -9.73 10.49 0.32
C ILE A 39 -8.46 9.67 0.05
N TYR A 40 -8.35 8.51 0.68
CA TYR A 40 -7.21 7.62 0.44
C TYR A 40 -7.63 6.40 -0.38
N ALA A 41 -6.66 5.79 -1.04
CA ALA A 41 -6.78 4.50 -1.71
C ALA A 41 -5.62 3.60 -1.27
N GLU A 42 -5.92 2.48 -0.61
CA GLU A 42 -4.94 1.44 -0.34
C GLU A 42 -5.04 0.36 -1.42
N VAL A 43 -3.93 0.11 -2.12
CA VAL A 43 -3.84 -0.89 -3.19
C VAL A 43 -3.08 -2.11 -2.68
N GLY A 44 -3.69 -3.29 -2.84
CA GLY A 44 -3.27 -4.51 -2.15
C GLY A 44 -3.60 -4.43 -0.66
N CYS A 45 -4.82 -4.00 -0.34
CA CYS A 45 -5.21 -3.72 1.04
C CYS A 45 -5.30 -4.96 1.94
N GLY A 46 -5.36 -6.15 1.35
CA GLY A 46 -5.53 -7.39 2.10
C GLY A 46 -6.74 -7.32 3.04
N THR A 47 -6.51 -7.55 4.31
CA THR A 47 -7.53 -7.48 5.37
C THR A 47 -7.79 -6.06 5.89
N GLY A 48 -7.13 -5.05 5.31
CA GLY A 48 -7.39 -3.63 5.58
C GLY A 48 -6.64 -3.03 6.77
N LEU A 49 -5.56 -3.63 7.25
CA LEU A 49 -4.86 -3.16 8.45
C LEU A 49 -4.34 -1.72 8.34
N VAL A 50 -3.88 -1.28 7.16
CA VAL A 50 -3.38 0.09 6.96
C VAL A 50 -4.52 1.06 6.74
N GLY A 51 -5.36 0.85 5.73
CA GLY A 51 -6.40 1.82 5.35
C GLY A 51 -7.45 2.04 6.43
N LEU A 52 -7.86 0.99 7.15
CA LEU A 52 -8.79 1.12 8.27
C LEU A 52 -8.23 1.99 9.40
N SER A 53 -6.90 2.03 9.56
CA SER A 53 -6.27 2.87 10.60
C SER A 53 -6.46 4.37 10.36
N PHE A 54 -6.80 4.80 9.15
CA PHE A 54 -7.06 6.20 8.80
C PHE A 54 -8.54 6.53 8.67
N ALA A 55 -9.42 5.52 8.56
CA ALA A 55 -10.82 5.72 8.17
C ALA A 55 -11.64 6.62 9.12
N GLU A 56 -11.30 6.68 10.40
CA GLU A 56 -11.99 7.59 11.33
C GLU A 56 -11.69 9.06 11.05
N GLU A 57 -10.47 9.37 10.58
CA GLU A 57 -9.91 10.72 10.49
C GLU A 57 -10.14 11.38 9.13
N ILE A 58 -10.49 10.60 8.10
CA ILE A 58 -10.64 11.07 6.72
C ILE A 58 -12.07 10.92 6.21
N GLN A 59 -12.36 11.53 5.07
CA GLN A 59 -13.66 11.47 4.44
C GLN A 59 -13.99 10.07 3.93
N LYS A 60 -13.02 9.42 3.27
CA LYS A 60 -13.23 8.12 2.61
C LYS A 60 -11.93 7.36 2.38
N THR A 61 -12.00 6.04 2.45
CA THR A 61 -10.93 5.16 1.98
C THR A 61 -11.45 4.14 0.98
N TYR A 62 -10.76 4.02 -0.15
CA TYR A 62 -10.93 2.94 -1.11
C TYR A 62 -9.98 1.81 -0.75
N MET A 63 -10.53 0.62 -0.49
CA MET A 63 -9.80 -0.58 -0.14
C MET A 63 -9.79 -1.52 -1.34
N ILE A 64 -8.64 -1.63 -2.02
CA ILE A 64 -8.54 -2.30 -3.32
C ILE A 64 -7.67 -3.54 -3.17
N ASP A 65 -8.23 -4.69 -3.50
CA ASP A 65 -7.50 -5.96 -3.54
C ASP A 65 -8.15 -6.91 -4.55
N ASN A 66 -7.37 -7.80 -5.15
CA ASN A 66 -7.87 -8.79 -6.09
C ASN A 66 -8.05 -10.20 -5.47
N SER A 67 -7.77 -10.35 -4.16
CA SER A 67 -7.95 -11.60 -3.41
C SER A 67 -9.34 -11.65 -2.76
N PRO A 68 -10.25 -12.51 -3.23
CA PRO A 68 -11.58 -12.63 -2.61
C PRO A 68 -11.52 -13.05 -1.14
N SER A 69 -10.54 -13.87 -0.76
CA SER A 69 -10.40 -14.33 0.63
C SER A 69 -9.98 -13.21 1.57
N MET A 70 -9.08 -12.33 1.15
CA MET A 70 -8.70 -11.13 1.91
C MET A 70 -9.87 -10.15 2.04
N ILE A 71 -10.55 -9.88 0.92
CA ILE A 71 -11.73 -9.00 0.89
C ILE A 71 -12.86 -9.52 1.77
N ASN A 72 -13.05 -10.82 1.87
CA ASN A 72 -14.08 -11.38 2.77
C ASN A 72 -13.76 -11.10 4.24
N VAL A 73 -12.50 -11.24 4.66
CA VAL A 73 -12.09 -10.89 6.03
C VAL A 73 -12.28 -9.39 6.29
N LEU A 74 -11.92 -8.54 5.33
CA LEU A 74 -12.16 -7.10 5.43
C LEU A 74 -13.65 -6.77 5.57
N LYS A 75 -14.52 -7.39 4.76
CA LYS A 75 -15.98 -7.23 4.86
C LYS A 75 -16.51 -7.63 6.24
N GLU A 76 -16.02 -8.75 6.79
CA GLU A 76 -16.40 -9.20 8.14
C GLU A 76 -16.04 -8.17 9.22
N LYS A 77 -14.88 -7.51 9.13
CA LYS A 77 -14.48 -6.45 10.06
C LYS A 77 -15.36 -5.21 10.00
N LEU A 78 -16.00 -4.96 8.87
CA LEU A 78 -16.84 -3.78 8.67
C LEU A 78 -18.30 -4.02 9.07
N ILE A 79 -18.69 -5.26 9.40
CA ILE A 79 -20.04 -5.52 9.94
C ILE A 79 -20.21 -4.76 11.25
N ASP A 80 -21.27 -3.94 11.33
CA ASP A 80 -21.58 -3.10 12.49
C ASP A 80 -20.45 -2.12 12.90
N SER A 81 -19.49 -1.87 12.03
CA SER A 81 -18.39 -0.94 12.27
C SER A 81 -18.85 0.50 12.06
N PRO A 82 -18.51 1.44 12.96
CA PRO A 82 -18.88 2.85 12.81
C PRO A 82 -18.19 3.54 11.62
N ILE A 83 -17.14 2.93 11.05
CA ILE A 83 -16.42 3.46 9.89
C ILE A 83 -16.89 2.84 8.57
N ALA A 84 -17.87 1.93 8.59
CA ALA A 84 -18.29 1.19 7.39
C ALA A 84 -18.69 2.13 6.23
N ASP A 85 -19.41 3.20 6.54
CA ASP A 85 -19.86 4.18 5.53
C ASP A 85 -18.72 4.99 4.90
N LYS A 86 -17.56 5.02 5.53
CA LYS A 86 -16.34 5.68 5.02
C LYS A 86 -15.45 4.77 4.18
N VAL A 87 -15.76 3.47 4.11
CA VAL A 87 -14.94 2.46 3.43
C VAL A 87 -15.65 1.95 2.18
N GLU A 88 -15.00 2.09 1.03
CA GLU A 88 -15.46 1.46 -0.20
C GLU A 88 -14.50 0.35 -0.61
N ILE A 89 -15.00 -0.88 -0.62
CA ILE A 89 -14.23 -2.06 -1.02
C ILE A 89 -14.35 -2.28 -2.51
N ILE A 90 -13.21 -2.43 -3.19
CA ILE A 90 -13.14 -2.72 -4.62
C ILE A 90 -12.34 -4.02 -4.82
N GLU A 91 -13.06 -5.11 -5.08
CA GLU A 91 -12.48 -6.42 -5.41
C GLU A 91 -12.06 -6.45 -6.89
N ASN A 92 -10.91 -5.86 -7.20
CA ASN A 92 -10.37 -5.77 -8.57
C ASN A 92 -8.87 -5.43 -8.53
N GLU A 93 -8.23 -5.51 -9.72
CA GLU A 93 -6.90 -4.95 -9.94
C GLU A 93 -6.99 -3.43 -10.10
N PHE A 94 -6.06 -2.69 -9.49
CA PHE A 94 -6.06 -1.23 -9.53
C PHE A 94 -5.97 -0.66 -10.97
N GLU A 95 -5.26 -1.36 -11.84
CA GLU A 95 -5.09 -1.00 -13.25
C GLU A 95 -6.43 -0.99 -14.03
N LYS A 96 -7.40 -1.79 -13.59
CA LYS A 96 -8.70 -1.95 -14.24
C LYS A 96 -9.77 -0.96 -13.77
N ILE A 97 -9.51 -0.21 -12.72
CA ILE A 97 -10.45 0.75 -12.14
C ILE A 97 -10.03 2.19 -12.47
N SER A 98 -10.95 3.14 -12.33
CA SER A 98 -10.66 4.56 -12.52
C SER A 98 -11.03 5.34 -11.27
N LEU A 99 -10.01 5.78 -10.52
CA LEU A 99 -10.17 6.71 -9.41
C LEU A 99 -9.56 8.06 -9.80
N LYS A 100 -10.12 9.13 -9.26
CA LYS A 100 -9.66 10.51 -9.46
C LYS A 100 -9.79 11.29 -8.17
N ASN A 101 -9.02 12.36 -8.05
CA ASN A 101 -9.03 13.28 -6.91
C ASN A 101 -8.67 12.60 -5.58
N ILE A 102 -7.82 11.59 -5.61
CA ILE A 102 -7.33 10.86 -4.44
C ILE A 102 -6.26 11.70 -3.74
N SER A 103 -6.40 11.91 -2.43
CA SER A 103 -5.43 12.65 -1.61
C SER A 103 -4.15 11.85 -1.35
N GLY A 104 -4.29 10.53 -1.19
CA GLY A 104 -3.16 9.63 -0.97
C GLY A 104 -3.41 8.24 -1.51
N VAL A 105 -2.44 7.69 -2.23
CA VAL A 105 -2.39 6.28 -2.60
C VAL A 105 -1.34 5.58 -1.74
N ILE A 106 -1.68 4.43 -1.20
CA ILE A 106 -0.85 3.68 -0.25
C ILE A 106 -0.66 2.24 -0.76
N ASN A 107 0.59 1.80 -0.80
CA ASN A 107 0.96 0.40 -0.97
C ASN A 107 1.77 -0.05 0.25
N PHE A 108 1.36 -1.12 0.90
CA PHE A 108 2.14 -1.74 1.97
C PHE A 108 2.31 -3.23 1.73
N LEU A 109 3.56 -3.67 1.51
CA LEU A 109 3.94 -5.04 1.17
C LEU A 109 3.12 -5.63 0.01
N SER A 110 2.81 -4.79 -0.97
CA SER A 110 1.98 -5.14 -2.13
C SER A 110 2.57 -4.71 -3.47
N LEU A 111 3.47 -3.71 -3.50
CA LEU A 111 4.05 -3.20 -4.75
C LEU A 111 4.89 -4.27 -5.48
N HIS A 112 5.58 -5.14 -4.74
CA HIS A 112 6.39 -6.22 -5.32
C HIS A 112 5.56 -7.28 -6.09
N HIS A 113 4.23 -7.25 -6.00
CA HIS A 113 3.32 -8.06 -6.82
C HIS A 113 2.90 -7.39 -8.14
N ILE A 114 3.22 -6.11 -8.33
CA ILE A 114 2.87 -5.36 -9.55
C ILE A 114 3.92 -5.62 -10.63
N GLU A 115 3.49 -6.09 -11.80
CA GLU A 115 4.41 -6.50 -12.86
C GLU A 115 5.10 -5.32 -13.54
N ASP A 116 4.34 -4.29 -13.95
CA ASP A 116 4.83 -3.08 -14.62
C ASP A 116 4.76 -1.86 -13.69
N ILE A 117 5.86 -1.62 -12.98
CA ILE A 117 5.98 -0.50 -12.02
C ILE A 117 5.84 0.85 -12.71
N SER A 118 6.37 1.03 -13.92
CA SER A 118 6.31 2.31 -14.63
C SER A 118 4.86 2.67 -14.98
N SER A 119 4.12 1.74 -15.58
CA SER A 119 2.69 1.95 -15.87
C SER A 119 1.86 2.16 -14.60
N TYR A 120 2.21 1.44 -13.52
CA TYR A 120 1.55 1.59 -12.23
C TYR A 120 1.77 2.99 -11.63
N ILE A 121 3.00 3.51 -11.62
CA ILE A 121 3.32 4.86 -11.13
C ILE A 121 2.51 5.92 -11.90
N LYS A 122 2.42 5.81 -13.24
CA LYS A 122 1.58 6.70 -14.08
C LYS A 122 0.12 6.65 -13.66
N LYS A 123 -0.41 5.44 -13.45
CA LYS A 123 -1.79 5.24 -13.00
C LYS A 123 -2.04 5.87 -11.63
N VAL A 124 -1.11 5.73 -10.69
CA VAL A 124 -1.16 6.38 -9.38
C VAL A 124 -1.19 7.90 -9.56
N LYS A 125 -0.25 8.47 -10.34
CA LYS A 125 -0.22 9.91 -10.63
C LYS A 125 -1.53 10.42 -11.18
N ASP A 126 -2.12 9.68 -12.13
CA ASP A 126 -3.40 10.04 -12.76
C ASP A 126 -4.59 9.99 -11.80
N SER A 127 -4.50 9.20 -10.75
CA SER A 127 -5.55 9.06 -9.72
C SER A 127 -5.46 10.15 -8.66
N LEU A 128 -4.26 10.65 -8.40
CA LEU A 128 -4.01 11.65 -7.36
C LEU A 128 -4.51 13.04 -7.78
N LYS A 129 -5.06 13.77 -6.80
CA LYS A 129 -5.22 15.24 -6.88
C LYS A 129 -3.84 15.91 -6.88
N ASP A 130 -3.78 17.17 -7.25
CA ASP A 130 -2.57 17.98 -7.12
C ASP A 130 -2.14 18.03 -5.65
N ASN A 131 -0.83 17.94 -5.42
CA ASN A 131 -0.21 17.80 -4.10
C ASN A 131 -0.63 16.51 -3.33
N GLY A 132 -1.33 15.59 -3.97
CA GLY A 132 -1.59 14.26 -3.40
C GLY A 132 -0.31 13.44 -3.26
N PHE A 133 -0.30 12.49 -2.33
CA PHE A 133 0.89 11.69 -2.04
C PHE A 133 0.74 10.24 -2.50
N PHE A 134 1.89 9.62 -2.79
CA PHE A 134 2.04 8.19 -2.97
C PHE A 134 2.98 7.65 -1.88
N ALA A 135 2.48 6.77 -1.03
CA ALA A 135 3.24 6.15 0.05
C ALA A 135 3.48 4.66 -0.24
N ILE A 136 4.73 4.25 -0.18
CA ILE A 136 5.17 2.88 -0.43
C ILE A 136 5.90 2.38 0.80
N GLY A 137 5.45 1.25 1.38
CA GLY A 137 6.19 0.46 2.34
C GLY A 137 6.43 -0.93 1.78
N ASP A 138 7.68 -1.30 1.52
CA ASP A 138 7.99 -2.61 0.92
C ASP A 138 9.41 -3.06 1.29
N LEU A 139 9.81 -4.22 0.76
CA LEU A 139 11.13 -4.81 0.95
C LEU A 139 12.19 -4.06 0.15
N VAL A 140 13.33 -3.79 0.78
CA VAL A 140 14.56 -3.46 0.04
C VAL A 140 14.97 -4.68 -0.79
N ASN A 141 15.61 -4.44 -1.94
CA ASN A 141 16.04 -5.49 -2.86
C ASN A 141 16.73 -6.66 -2.13
N GLU A 142 16.29 -7.89 -2.42
CA GLU A 142 16.75 -9.12 -1.76
C GLU A 142 17.02 -10.23 -2.80
N ASP A 143 17.45 -11.39 -2.38
CA ASP A 143 17.94 -12.50 -3.23
C ASP A 143 16.86 -13.52 -3.66
N GLY A 144 15.57 -13.21 -3.49
CA GLY A 144 14.43 -14.09 -3.75
C GLY A 144 14.09 -15.03 -2.60
N SER A 145 14.85 -14.99 -1.50
CA SER A 145 14.65 -15.91 -0.37
C SER A 145 13.52 -15.53 0.56
N PHE A 146 12.95 -14.33 0.44
CA PHE A 146 11.77 -13.93 1.19
C PHE A 146 10.52 -14.69 0.73
N HIS A 147 10.35 -14.89 -0.58
CA HIS A 147 9.20 -15.53 -1.21
C HIS A 147 9.51 -16.97 -1.62
N THR A 148 9.70 -17.88 -0.66
CA THR A 148 10.11 -19.28 -0.94
C THR A 148 9.09 -20.11 -1.72
N ASN A 149 7.80 -19.75 -1.66
CA ASN A 149 6.70 -20.54 -2.21
C ASN A 149 5.85 -19.81 -3.26
N ASN A 150 6.15 -18.53 -3.52
CA ASN A 150 5.39 -17.71 -4.48
C ASN A 150 6.36 -17.06 -5.45
N ILE A 151 6.03 -17.12 -6.75
CA ILE A 151 6.73 -16.34 -7.76
C ILE A 151 6.15 -14.92 -7.68
N VAL A 152 7.00 -13.94 -7.40
CA VAL A 152 6.65 -12.51 -7.45
C VAL A 152 7.47 -11.83 -8.54
N PRO A 153 6.94 -10.78 -9.18
CA PRO A 153 7.66 -10.05 -10.21
C PRO A 153 8.94 -9.38 -9.71
N HIS A 154 8.94 -8.91 -8.45
CA HIS A 154 10.06 -8.18 -7.87
C HIS A 154 10.47 -8.76 -6.51
N PHE A 155 11.77 -8.94 -6.32
CA PHE A 155 12.38 -9.33 -5.06
C PHE A 155 12.80 -8.08 -4.26
N GLY A 156 11.79 -7.24 -3.89
CA GLY A 156 12.02 -5.94 -3.30
C GLY A 156 12.54 -4.89 -4.30
N PHE A 157 12.93 -3.73 -3.79
CA PHE A 157 13.26 -2.57 -4.61
C PHE A 157 14.59 -1.94 -4.23
N ASP A 158 15.34 -1.53 -5.26
CA ASP A 158 16.43 -0.57 -5.10
C ASP A 158 15.82 0.83 -4.90
N LEU A 159 16.10 1.43 -3.74
CA LEU A 159 15.48 2.68 -3.34
C LEU A 159 15.83 3.86 -4.23
N ARG A 160 17.05 3.86 -4.79
CA ARG A 160 17.48 4.93 -5.69
C ARG A 160 16.77 4.81 -7.04
N ASN A 161 16.70 3.59 -7.59
CA ASN A 161 15.99 3.33 -8.84
C ASN A 161 14.52 3.68 -8.74
N LEU A 162 13.85 3.27 -7.65
CA LEU A 162 12.44 3.56 -7.45
C LEU A 162 12.19 5.07 -7.29
N SER A 163 13.07 5.78 -6.56
CA SER A 163 12.99 7.25 -6.48
C SER A 163 13.14 7.91 -7.84
N ASN A 164 14.13 7.49 -8.63
CA ASN A 164 14.35 8.05 -9.96
C ASN A 164 13.12 7.86 -10.87
N GLN A 165 12.51 6.67 -10.87
CA GLN A 165 11.29 6.41 -11.65
C GLN A 165 10.12 7.33 -11.24
N LEU A 166 9.97 7.58 -9.94
CA LEU A 166 8.94 8.50 -9.44
C LEU A 166 9.24 9.95 -9.85
N GLU A 167 10.50 10.39 -9.75
CA GLU A 167 10.94 11.75 -10.16
C GLU A 167 10.77 11.95 -11.66
N GLU A 168 11.11 10.96 -12.50
CA GLU A 168 10.87 10.97 -13.95
C GLU A 168 9.39 11.11 -14.31
N GLU A 169 8.50 10.56 -13.50
CA GLU A 169 7.05 10.74 -13.65
C GLU A 169 6.52 12.04 -13.01
N GLY A 170 7.39 12.91 -12.48
CA GLY A 170 7.02 14.22 -11.95
C GLY A 170 6.54 14.19 -10.50
N PHE A 171 6.97 13.22 -9.70
CA PHE A 171 6.82 13.27 -8.25
C PHE A 171 8.01 13.95 -7.61
N ILE A 172 7.80 14.54 -6.43
CA ILE A 172 8.86 14.99 -5.53
C ILE A 172 8.97 13.98 -4.40
N ILE A 173 10.18 13.49 -4.14
CA ILE A 173 10.43 12.57 -3.04
C ILE A 173 10.50 13.36 -1.73
N LEU A 174 9.51 13.12 -0.86
CA LEU A 174 9.45 13.73 0.48
C LEU A 174 10.25 12.93 1.51
N ARG A 175 10.25 11.60 1.34
CA ARG A 175 10.95 10.68 2.24
C ARG A 175 11.35 9.42 1.51
N ASN A 176 12.54 8.92 1.79
CA ASN A 176 13.03 7.62 1.34
C ASN A 176 14.02 7.09 2.39
N THR A 177 13.60 6.10 3.18
CA THR A 177 14.42 5.58 4.29
C THR A 177 14.04 4.15 4.67
N ILE A 178 15.02 3.39 5.14
CA ILE A 178 14.79 2.11 5.81
C ILE A 178 14.31 2.43 7.23
N TYR A 179 13.17 1.86 7.64
CA TYR A 179 12.57 2.15 8.94
C TYR A 179 12.42 0.92 9.84
N ASP A 180 12.42 -0.28 9.26
CA ASP A 180 12.26 -1.55 10.00
C ASP A 180 12.86 -2.71 9.21
N LYS A 181 12.65 -3.93 9.69
CA LYS A 181 13.08 -5.17 9.06
C LYS A 181 12.17 -6.34 9.47
N ILE A 182 12.05 -7.32 8.58
CA ILE A 182 11.41 -8.62 8.87
C ILE A 182 12.50 -9.65 9.06
N TYR A 183 12.39 -10.45 10.14
CA TYR A 183 13.20 -11.66 10.31
C TYR A 183 12.40 -12.87 9.84
N LYS A 184 12.91 -13.58 8.83
CA LYS A 184 12.26 -14.74 8.22
C LYS A 184 13.30 -15.65 7.59
N ASN A 185 13.12 -16.98 7.66
CA ASN A 185 14.03 -17.96 7.05
C ASN A 185 15.50 -17.76 7.46
N ASP A 186 15.76 -17.47 8.75
CA ASP A 186 17.09 -17.17 9.31
C ASP A 186 17.82 -15.98 8.66
N LYS A 187 17.08 -15.12 7.96
CA LYS A 187 17.56 -13.90 7.30
C LYS A 187 16.81 -12.67 7.79
N THR A 188 17.42 -11.54 7.56
CA THR A 188 16.83 -10.23 7.85
C THR A 188 16.56 -9.49 6.55
N TYR A 189 15.34 -9.01 6.37
CA TYR A 189 14.87 -8.29 5.19
C TYR A 189 14.48 -6.87 5.58
N PRO A 190 15.29 -5.86 5.20
CA PRO A 190 14.97 -4.47 5.52
C PRO A 190 13.68 -4.02 4.85
N LEU A 191 12.90 -3.20 5.58
CA LEU A 191 11.71 -2.52 5.09
C LEU A 191 11.99 -1.04 4.92
N PHE A 192 11.58 -0.51 3.78
CA PHE A 192 11.64 0.92 3.53
C PHE A 192 10.26 1.58 3.54
N ILE A 193 10.27 2.88 3.78
CA ILE A 193 9.16 3.77 3.47
C ILE A 193 9.65 4.81 2.46
N LEU A 194 8.91 4.96 1.37
CA LEU A 194 9.08 6.01 0.39
C LEU A 194 7.76 6.77 0.28
N ILE A 195 7.84 8.10 0.40
CA ILE A 195 6.70 9.00 0.24
C ILE A 195 7.06 10.00 -0.84
N ALA A 196 6.24 10.04 -1.88
CA ALA A 196 6.37 10.93 -3.00
C ALA A 196 5.11 11.77 -3.14
N GLN A 197 5.26 13.03 -3.52
CA GLN A 197 4.15 13.96 -3.72
C GLN A 197 4.04 14.31 -5.20
N LYS A 198 2.81 14.24 -5.74
CA LYS A 198 2.53 14.72 -7.09
C LYS A 198 2.75 16.22 -7.14
N TRP A 199 3.64 16.66 -8.03
CA TRP A 199 3.89 18.09 -8.24
C TRP A 199 2.78 18.72 -9.09
N GLU A 200 2.35 19.91 -8.69
CA GLU A 200 1.46 20.75 -9.48
C GLU A 200 2.29 21.52 -10.51
N GLU A 201 2.08 21.26 -11.81
CA GLU A 201 2.56 22.12 -12.87
C GLU A 201 1.72 23.41 -12.86
N LYS A 202 2.37 24.54 -12.56
CA LYS A 202 1.72 25.86 -12.59
C LYS A 202 1.57 26.37 -14.01
#